data_5cf15b1df11a61cdc68104af9f8a888e
#
_entry.id   5cf15b1df11a61cdc68104af9f8a888e
#
_cell.length_a   1.000
_cell.length_b   1.000
_cell.length_c   1.000
_cell.angle_alpha   90.00
_cell.angle_beta   90.00
_cell.angle_gamma   90.00
#
_symmetry.space_group_name_H-M   'P 1'
#
loop_
_entity.id
_entity.type
_entity.pdbx_description
1 polymer ?
#
loop_
_entity_poly.entity_id
_entity_poly.type
_entity_poly.pdbx_seq_one_letter_code
_entity_poly.pdbx_strand_id
1 'polypeptide(L)'
;MIEEYSAGGVILKQQNNVWHVLLIKDMNGNWTFPKGIIDPGENDEEAAKREIQEEVGLTKLSSPVALKKISYWYVRGGDKIHKTVSYFLFTAEGKEQLVPQKEEGISDVQWMSKDEAIKHIGYPKTNIPLLRKAFSRV
;
A
#
# COMPACT_ATOMS: atom_id res chain seq x y z
N MET A 1 16.52 19.57 -7.17
CA MET A 1 15.67 18.77 -6.30
C MET A 1 14.31 18.57 -6.96
N ILE A 2 13.81 17.37 -6.94
CA ILE A 2 12.51 17.04 -7.51
C ILE A 2 11.59 16.57 -6.39
N GLU A 3 10.38 17.13 -6.33
CA GLU A 3 9.32 16.66 -5.43
C GLU A 3 8.47 15.62 -6.14
N GLU A 4 8.19 14.50 -5.47
CA GLU A 4 7.34 13.43 -5.99
C GLU A 4 6.29 13.05 -4.96
N TYR A 5 5.04 12.93 -5.39
CA TYR A 5 3.91 12.63 -4.52
C TYR A 5 3.25 11.33 -4.94
N SER A 6 3.09 10.43 -3.98
CA SER A 6 2.41 9.15 -4.16
C SER A 6 1.32 8.95 -3.12
N ALA A 7 0.42 8.04 -3.39
CA ALA A 7 -0.60 7.62 -2.45
C ALA A 7 -0.72 6.10 -2.46
N GLY A 8 -1.08 5.54 -1.34
CA GLY A 8 -1.23 4.10 -1.23
C GLY A 8 -2.18 3.70 -0.11
N GLY A 9 -2.36 2.41 0.05
CA GLY A 9 -3.31 1.88 1.01
C GLY A 9 -2.77 0.75 1.85
N VAL A 10 -3.16 0.77 3.12
CA VAL A 10 -3.08 -0.39 4.00
C VAL A 10 -4.48 -0.97 4.01
N ILE A 11 -4.66 -2.15 3.45
CA ILE A 11 -5.96 -2.76 3.23
C ILE A 11 -6.14 -3.92 4.20
N LEU A 12 -7.14 -3.83 5.06
CA LEU A 12 -7.45 -4.86 6.05
C LEU A 12 -8.74 -5.58 5.68
N LYS A 13 -8.78 -6.88 5.97
CA LYS A 13 -9.95 -7.72 5.72
C LYS A 13 -10.05 -8.79 6.80
N GLN A 14 -11.26 -9.04 7.28
CA GLN A 14 -11.50 -10.17 8.18
C GLN A 14 -11.61 -11.48 7.41
N GLN A 15 -10.86 -12.48 7.85
CA GLN A 15 -10.96 -13.85 7.37
C GLN A 15 -11.05 -14.75 8.59
N ASN A 16 -12.15 -15.50 8.73
CA ASN A 16 -12.40 -16.36 9.90
C ASN A 16 -12.28 -15.61 11.23
N ASN A 17 -12.86 -14.40 11.28
CA ASN A 17 -12.83 -13.50 12.45
C ASN A 17 -11.43 -12.97 12.82
N VAL A 18 -10.46 -13.10 11.93
CA VAL A 18 -9.10 -12.57 12.12
C VAL A 18 -8.81 -11.54 11.06
N TRP A 19 -8.33 -10.37 11.48
CA TRP A 19 -7.93 -9.33 10.55
C TRP A 19 -6.62 -9.68 9.85
N HIS A 20 -6.62 -9.52 8.52
CA HIS A 20 -5.47 -9.74 7.66
C HIS A 20 -5.18 -8.46 6.89
N VAL A 21 -3.94 -8.29 6.51
CA VAL A 21 -3.48 -7.16 5.68
C VAL A 21 -3.04 -7.66 4.32
N LEU A 22 -3.32 -6.88 3.29
CA LEU A 22 -2.87 -7.19 1.93
C LEU A 22 -1.46 -6.63 1.73
N LEU A 23 -0.54 -7.49 1.33
CA LEU A 23 0.80 -7.10 0.92
C LEU A 23 1.07 -7.54 -0.51
N ILE A 24 1.83 -6.71 -1.22
CA ILE A 24 2.33 -7.01 -2.56
C ILE A 24 3.82 -7.27 -2.50
N LYS A 25 4.31 -8.09 -3.42
CA LYS A 25 5.74 -8.31 -3.58
C LYS A 25 6.22 -7.44 -4.74
N ASP A 26 7.07 -6.45 -4.43
CA ASP A 26 7.55 -5.49 -5.41
C ASP A 26 8.67 -6.07 -6.28
N MET A 27 9.15 -5.27 -7.24
CA MET A 27 10.18 -5.72 -8.19
C MET A 27 11.54 -5.98 -7.54
N ASN A 28 11.75 -5.51 -6.31
CA ASN A 28 12.95 -5.80 -5.52
C ASN A 28 12.79 -7.04 -4.64
N GLY A 29 11.65 -7.73 -4.74
CA GLY A 29 11.35 -8.92 -3.95
C GLY A 29 10.92 -8.62 -2.52
N ASN A 30 10.56 -7.39 -2.22
CA ASN A 30 10.13 -6.98 -0.89
C ASN A 30 8.59 -6.96 -0.79
N TRP A 31 8.08 -7.44 0.33
CA TRP A 31 6.67 -7.31 0.66
C TRP A 31 6.39 -5.90 1.16
N THR A 32 5.40 -5.24 0.60
CA THR A 32 5.06 -3.85 0.94
C THR A 32 3.59 -3.56 0.64
N PHE A 33 3.17 -2.32 0.87
CA PHE A 33 1.80 -1.88 0.57
C PHE A 33 1.69 -1.39 -0.87
N PRO A 34 0.52 -1.57 -1.52
CA PRO A 34 0.29 -0.98 -2.84
C PRO A 34 0.32 0.54 -2.77
N LYS A 35 1.00 1.16 -3.73
CA LYS A 35 1.09 2.61 -3.86
C LYS A 35 1.55 3.00 -5.24
N GLY A 36 1.33 4.25 -5.61
CA GLY A 36 1.85 4.80 -6.85
C GLY A 36 1.70 6.30 -6.92
N ILE A 37 2.24 6.86 -8.00
CA ILE A 37 2.29 8.30 -8.21
C ILE A 37 0.88 8.88 -8.42
N ILE A 38 0.62 10.02 -7.80
CA ILE A 38 -0.64 10.75 -7.95
C ILE A 38 -0.66 11.39 -9.33
N ASP A 39 -1.68 11.11 -10.13
CA ASP A 39 -1.84 11.68 -11.45
C ASP A 39 -2.36 13.13 -11.38
N PRO A 40 -2.07 13.95 -12.39
CA PRO A 40 -2.63 15.30 -12.45
C PRO A 40 -4.16 15.29 -12.35
N GLY A 41 -4.70 16.11 -11.47
CA GLY A 41 -6.14 16.22 -11.26
C GLY A 41 -6.73 15.24 -10.27
N GLU A 42 -5.96 14.27 -9.77
CA GLU A 42 -6.39 13.37 -8.71
C GLU A 42 -6.10 13.96 -7.34
N ASN A 43 -6.97 13.68 -6.36
CA ASN A 43 -6.58 13.86 -4.98
C ASN A 43 -5.90 12.59 -4.45
N ASP A 44 -5.35 12.65 -3.24
CA ASP A 44 -4.61 11.54 -2.65
C ASP A 44 -5.46 10.27 -2.52
N GLU A 45 -6.72 10.42 -2.08
CA GLU A 45 -7.62 9.28 -1.88
C GLU A 45 -7.97 8.59 -3.20
N GLU A 46 -8.26 9.37 -4.23
CA GLU A 46 -8.55 8.85 -5.57
C GLU A 46 -7.36 8.08 -6.12
N ALA A 47 -6.16 8.64 -5.96
CA ALA A 47 -4.93 8.00 -6.41
C ALA A 47 -4.69 6.69 -5.69
N ALA A 48 -4.89 6.65 -4.35
CA ALA A 48 -4.74 5.42 -3.57
C ALA A 48 -5.68 4.32 -4.07
N LYS A 49 -6.96 4.64 -4.29
CA LYS A 49 -7.94 3.67 -4.79
C LYS A 49 -7.57 3.16 -6.19
N ARG A 50 -7.18 4.06 -7.07
CA ARG A 50 -6.79 3.71 -8.43
C ARG A 50 -5.57 2.78 -8.44
N GLU A 51 -4.55 3.09 -7.65
CA GLU A 51 -3.34 2.26 -7.57
C GLU A 51 -3.64 0.88 -7.01
N ILE A 52 -4.52 0.78 -6.00
CA ILE A 52 -4.95 -0.51 -5.46
C ILE A 52 -5.64 -1.34 -6.55
N GLN A 53 -6.55 -0.73 -7.31
CA GLN A 53 -7.24 -1.41 -8.39
C GLN A 53 -6.27 -1.86 -9.48
N GLU A 54 -5.35 -1.00 -9.88
CA GLU A 54 -4.36 -1.31 -10.92
C GLU A 54 -3.38 -2.40 -10.49
N GLU A 55 -2.91 -2.36 -9.25
CA GLU A 55 -1.89 -3.30 -8.78
C GLU A 55 -2.44 -4.65 -8.36
N VAL A 56 -3.62 -4.70 -7.76
CA VAL A 56 -4.16 -5.94 -7.15
C VAL A 56 -5.59 -6.29 -7.56
N GLY A 57 -6.29 -5.43 -8.29
CA GLY A 57 -7.62 -5.71 -8.80
C GLY A 57 -8.78 -5.51 -7.81
N LEU A 58 -8.54 -4.94 -6.64
CA LEU A 58 -9.59 -4.69 -5.65
C LEU A 58 -10.36 -3.42 -5.97
N THR A 59 -11.69 -3.50 -5.96
CA THR A 59 -12.60 -2.37 -6.19
C THR A 59 -13.56 -2.14 -5.03
N LYS A 60 -13.89 -3.18 -4.26
CA LYS A 60 -14.85 -3.12 -3.14
C LYS A 60 -14.13 -2.76 -1.86
N LEU A 61 -13.88 -1.48 -1.71
CA LEU A 61 -13.17 -0.93 -0.56
C LEU A 61 -14.07 0.03 0.21
N SER A 62 -13.87 0.10 1.53
CA SER A 62 -14.53 1.10 2.38
C SER A 62 -14.08 2.51 2.02
N SER A 63 -14.73 3.50 2.62
CA SER A 63 -14.22 4.88 2.56
C SER A 63 -12.84 4.96 3.20
N PRO A 64 -11.90 5.69 2.57
CA PRO A 64 -10.54 5.79 3.09
C PRO A 64 -10.48 6.59 4.40
N VAL A 65 -9.59 6.16 5.30
CA VAL A 65 -9.25 6.89 6.52
C VAL A 65 -7.78 7.21 6.47
N ALA A 66 -7.42 8.49 6.60
CA ALA A 66 -6.03 8.90 6.57
C ALA A 66 -5.24 8.23 7.69
N LEU A 67 -4.14 7.59 7.37
CA LEU A 67 -3.24 6.98 8.35
C LEU A 67 -2.04 7.87 8.63
N LYS A 68 -1.20 8.09 7.63
CA LYS A 68 0.05 8.82 7.79
C LYS A 68 0.63 9.23 6.45
N LYS A 69 1.34 10.35 6.44
CA LYS A 69 2.23 10.73 5.35
C LYS A 69 3.65 10.42 5.78
N ILE A 70 4.42 9.82 4.88
CA ILE A 70 5.84 9.55 5.09
C ILE A 70 6.64 10.24 3.99
N SER A 71 7.87 10.64 4.31
CA SER A 71 8.75 11.27 3.35
C SER A 71 10.13 10.64 3.42
N TYR A 72 10.78 10.54 2.26
CA TYR A 72 12.16 10.08 2.18
C TYR A 72 12.84 10.65 0.95
N TRP A 73 14.17 10.60 0.96
CA TRP A 73 15.01 11.06 -0.14
C TRP A 73 15.61 9.88 -0.87
N TYR A 74 15.72 9.98 -2.18
CA TYR A 74 16.47 9.03 -2.98
C TYR A 74 17.04 9.70 -4.23
N VAL A 75 17.90 9.00 -4.95
CA VAL A 75 18.53 9.49 -6.17
C VAL A 75 18.11 8.62 -7.35
N ARG A 76 17.69 9.27 -8.43
CA ARG A 76 17.34 8.61 -9.68
C ARG A 76 17.92 9.42 -10.84
N GLY A 77 18.79 8.76 -11.64
CA GLY A 77 19.39 9.40 -12.81
C GLY A 77 20.21 10.65 -12.48
N GLY A 78 20.86 10.68 -11.31
CA GLY A 78 21.62 11.83 -10.84
C GLY A 78 20.79 12.90 -10.15
N ASP A 79 19.46 12.82 -10.20
CA ASP A 79 18.56 13.77 -9.55
C ASP A 79 18.25 13.35 -8.12
N LYS A 80 18.29 14.33 -7.22
CA LYS A 80 17.86 14.14 -5.83
C LYS A 80 16.35 14.31 -5.75
N ILE A 81 15.65 13.28 -5.29
CA ILE A 81 14.19 13.25 -5.25
C ILE A 81 13.72 13.18 -3.80
N HIS A 82 12.81 14.10 -3.47
CA HIS A 82 12.08 14.07 -2.20
C HIS A 82 10.69 13.50 -2.45
N LYS A 83 10.43 12.31 -1.92
CA LYS A 83 9.16 11.63 -2.11
C LYS A 83 8.29 11.69 -0.86
N THR A 84 7.03 12.06 -1.04
CA THR A 84 6.03 12.03 0.01
C THR A 84 4.94 11.02 -0.40
N VAL A 85 4.62 10.10 0.50
CA VAL A 85 3.58 9.10 0.28
C VAL A 85 2.47 9.28 1.31
N SER A 86 1.24 9.49 0.83
CA SER A 86 0.05 9.55 1.68
C SER A 86 -0.58 8.16 1.77
N TYR A 87 -0.61 7.58 2.97
CA TYR A 87 -1.21 6.27 3.22
C TYR A 87 -2.58 6.39 3.86
N PHE A 88 -3.51 5.59 3.34
CA PHE A 88 -4.90 5.50 3.83
C PHE A 88 -5.20 4.08 4.29
N LEU A 89 -6.04 3.96 5.31
CA LEU A 89 -6.61 2.70 5.72
C LEU A 89 -7.88 2.44 4.92
N PHE A 90 -7.95 1.25 4.34
CA PHE A 90 -9.17 0.73 3.71
C PHE A 90 -9.53 -0.60 4.36
N THR A 91 -10.81 -0.93 4.39
CA THR A 91 -11.24 -2.28 4.66
C THR A 91 -11.86 -2.87 3.39
N ALA A 92 -11.56 -4.13 3.13
CA ALA A 92 -12.13 -4.86 2.01
C ALA A 92 -13.18 -5.84 2.50
N GLU A 93 -14.23 -6.02 1.72
CA GLU A 93 -15.30 -6.97 2.00
C GLU A 93 -15.48 -7.92 0.82
N GLY A 94 -16.14 -9.05 1.10
CA GLY A 94 -16.46 -10.02 0.05
C GLY A 94 -15.27 -10.89 -0.33
N LYS A 95 -15.36 -11.45 -1.52
CA LYS A 95 -14.39 -12.45 -2.01
C LYS A 95 -13.85 -12.06 -3.37
N GLU A 96 -13.50 -10.79 -3.55
CA GLU A 96 -12.84 -10.38 -4.78
C GLU A 96 -11.52 -11.13 -4.93
N GLN A 97 -11.26 -11.63 -6.12
CA GLN A 97 -10.03 -12.31 -6.44
C GLN A 97 -8.91 -11.30 -6.62
N LEU A 98 -7.78 -11.56 -5.96
CA LEU A 98 -6.57 -10.75 -6.15
C LEU A 98 -5.92 -11.09 -7.48
N VAL A 99 -5.54 -10.07 -8.23
CA VAL A 99 -4.87 -10.23 -9.52
C VAL A 99 -3.61 -9.37 -9.52
N PRO A 100 -2.44 -9.97 -9.23
CA PRO A 100 -1.20 -9.20 -9.24
C PRO A 100 -0.86 -8.73 -10.65
N GLN A 101 -0.56 -7.45 -10.79
CA GLN A 101 -0.25 -6.86 -12.08
C GLN A 101 1.25 -6.95 -12.35
N LYS A 102 1.65 -7.97 -13.08
CA LYS A 102 3.06 -8.24 -13.40
C LYS A 102 3.71 -7.11 -14.21
N GLU A 103 2.93 -6.43 -15.03
CA GLU A 103 3.37 -5.29 -15.83
C GLU A 103 3.79 -4.10 -14.96
N GLU A 104 3.26 -4.04 -13.74
CA GLU A 104 3.61 -3.02 -12.74
C GLU A 104 4.74 -3.48 -11.82
N GLY A 105 5.37 -4.62 -12.12
CA GLY A 105 6.43 -5.18 -11.32
C GLY A 105 5.97 -5.94 -10.08
N ILE A 106 4.67 -6.25 -9.98
CA ILE A 106 4.09 -6.99 -8.85
C ILE A 106 4.15 -8.49 -9.15
N SER A 107 4.97 -9.23 -8.41
CA SER A 107 5.16 -10.67 -8.64
C SER A 107 4.23 -11.53 -7.80
N ASP A 108 3.71 -11.02 -6.69
CA ASP A 108 2.80 -11.76 -5.80
C ASP A 108 1.95 -10.81 -4.98
N VAL A 109 0.81 -11.28 -4.52
CA VAL A 109 -0.12 -10.56 -3.64
C VAL A 109 -0.68 -11.56 -2.64
N GLN A 110 -0.65 -11.22 -1.35
CA GLN A 110 -1.18 -12.11 -0.32
C GLN A 110 -1.87 -11.36 0.81
N TRP A 111 -2.88 -12.00 1.37
CA TRP A 111 -3.46 -11.61 2.66
C TRP A 111 -2.65 -12.28 3.76
N MET A 112 -2.10 -11.48 4.67
CA MET A 112 -1.29 -11.98 5.78
C MET A 112 -1.89 -11.59 7.10
N SER A 113 -1.78 -12.48 8.11
CA SER A 113 -2.08 -12.11 9.49
C SER A 113 -1.11 -11.01 9.94
N LYS A 114 -1.44 -10.32 11.03
CA LYS A 114 -0.56 -9.30 11.59
C LYS A 114 0.84 -9.83 11.86
N ASP A 115 0.94 -11.00 12.49
CA ASP A 115 2.23 -11.60 12.85
C ASP A 115 3.04 -11.98 11.61
N GLU A 116 2.41 -12.58 10.61
CA GLU A 116 3.05 -12.89 9.34
C GLU A 116 3.55 -11.63 8.64
N ALA A 117 2.72 -10.60 8.61
CA ALA A 117 3.06 -9.33 7.96
C ALA A 117 4.26 -8.67 8.65
N ILE A 118 4.27 -8.61 9.98
CA ILE A 118 5.41 -8.05 10.73
C ILE A 118 6.70 -8.81 10.43
N LYS A 119 6.59 -10.13 10.30
CA LYS A 119 7.75 -10.99 10.04
C LYS A 119 8.33 -10.81 8.63
N HIS A 120 7.47 -10.56 7.63
CA HIS A 120 7.86 -10.57 6.22
C HIS A 120 7.97 -9.20 5.57
N ILE A 121 7.35 -8.17 6.14
CA ILE A 121 7.28 -6.87 5.48
C ILE A 121 8.66 -6.26 5.27
N GLY A 122 8.89 -5.73 4.07
CA GLY A 122 10.08 -4.98 3.74
C GLY A 122 10.00 -3.55 4.23
N TYR A 123 11.12 -2.85 4.21
CA TYR A 123 11.23 -1.46 4.68
C TYR A 123 10.66 -1.29 6.09
N PRO A 124 11.14 -2.09 7.06
CA PRO A 124 10.46 -2.23 8.36
C PRO A 124 10.40 -0.93 9.17
N LYS A 125 11.40 -0.07 9.07
CA LYS A 125 11.41 1.19 9.81
C LYS A 125 10.18 2.06 9.49
N THR A 126 9.75 2.05 8.24
CA THR A 126 8.62 2.83 7.77
C THR A 126 7.32 2.04 7.86
N ASN A 127 7.36 0.77 7.42
CA ASN A 127 6.15 -0.01 7.22
C ASN A 127 5.60 -0.67 8.48
N ILE A 128 6.43 -1.06 9.44
CA ILE A 128 5.93 -1.66 10.68
C ILE A 128 5.10 -0.66 11.50
N PRO A 129 5.51 0.60 11.68
CA PRO A 129 4.66 1.58 12.36
C PRO A 129 3.32 1.80 11.65
N LEU A 130 3.30 1.84 10.31
CA LEU A 130 2.06 1.94 9.54
C LEU A 130 1.15 0.74 9.76
N LEU A 131 1.73 -0.45 9.71
CA LEU A 131 1.01 -1.70 9.93
C LEU A 131 0.36 -1.74 11.31
N ARG A 132 1.11 -1.41 12.36
CA ARG A 132 0.61 -1.36 13.73
C ARG A 132 -0.51 -0.34 13.89
N LYS A 133 -0.34 0.83 13.29
CA LYS A 133 -1.36 1.89 13.33
C LYS A 133 -2.66 1.43 12.66
N ALA A 134 -2.57 0.78 11.51
CA ALA A 134 -3.73 0.25 10.81
C ALA A 134 -4.48 -0.78 11.65
N PHE A 135 -3.77 -1.77 12.20
CA PHE A 135 -4.39 -2.80 13.05
C PHE A 135 -4.99 -2.24 14.34
N SER A 136 -4.47 -1.13 14.84
CA SER A 136 -5.03 -0.47 16.03
C SER A 136 -6.40 0.16 15.79
N ARG A 137 -6.80 0.31 14.53
CA ARG A 137 -8.04 0.97 14.13
C ARG A 137 -9.21 0.01 13.94
N VAL A 138 -8.96 -1.28 14.04
CA VAL A 138 -9.99 -2.31 13.84
C VAL A 138 -10.19 -3.21 15.06
#